data_d43e6e3122f9271ba3a0813c68531169
#
_entry.id   d43e6e3122f9271ba3a0813c68531169
#
_cell.length_a   1.000
_cell.length_b   1.000
_cell.length_c   1.000
_cell.angle_alpha   90.00
_cell.angle_beta   90.00
_cell.angle_gamma   90.00
#
_symmetry.space_group_name_H-M   'P 1'
#
loop_
_entity.id
_entity.type
_entity.pdbx_description
1 polymer ?
#
loop_
_entity_poly.entity_id
_entity_poly.type
_entity_poly.pdbx_seq_one_letter_code
_entity_poly.pdbx_strand_id
1 'polypeptide(L)'
;PLHEILPLFRDMRVLVDPAGALDNTVPAERPITIRQLLTHTAGLGYQIISKGPLLAAYNQNGLVGGRVSKLPIPGFPAVTPAPGLEAWADRLAGLPLMYQPATKWSYSCSIDLLGRVIEVVSGMEFEAFLKARIFEPCGMTSTYMQVPQSEAARLTDNYGILGGNAFPLDPGPASIFLDPPEVPAGGGGLVSSPRDYDRFLRMLLGYGTIGGVRVMSEEAVRVGTSDLMPATVDTKGSWLEGQGHGAGGRSVGQTFGWGGAAGTLAAVDFGLKLRSTLFTQYMPSEAYPIRDEFLAAMEADLAAMRSKKAA
;
A
#
# COMPACT_ATOMS: atom_id res chain seq x y z
N PRO A 1 -3.31 15.70 14.13
CA PRO A 1 -3.38 14.44 14.89
C PRO A 1 -4.51 13.55 14.40
N LEU A 2 -4.26 12.21 14.35
CA LEU A 2 -5.24 11.22 13.91
C LEU A 2 -6.52 11.23 14.79
N HIS A 3 -6.37 11.40 16.08
CA HIS A 3 -7.48 11.34 17.03
C HIS A 3 -8.50 12.49 16.91
N GLU A 4 -8.18 13.54 16.15
CA GLU A 4 -9.17 14.58 15.79
C GLU A 4 -10.17 14.08 14.74
N ILE A 5 -9.80 13.03 13.97
CA ILE A 5 -10.63 12.40 12.94
C ILE A 5 -11.17 11.06 13.45
N LEU A 6 -10.34 10.26 14.11
CA LEU A 6 -10.65 8.96 14.69
C LEU A 6 -10.38 8.98 16.20
N PRO A 7 -11.36 9.37 17.04
CA PRO A 7 -11.14 9.66 18.48
C PRO A 7 -10.59 8.50 19.30
N LEU A 8 -10.84 7.24 18.90
CA LEU A 8 -10.35 6.04 19.61
C LEU A 8 -8.82 5.92 19.59
N PHE A 9 -8.13 6.62 18.67
CA PHE A 9 -6.67 6.65 18.62
C PHE A 9 -6.03 7.74 19.53
N ARG A 10 -6.77 8.30 20.49
CA ARG A 10 -6.26 9.35 21.38
C ARG A 10 -5.21 8.84 22.36
N ASP A 11 -5.54 7.80 23.10
CA ASP A 11 -4.78 7.32 24.25
C ASP A 11 -4.07 6.00 23.93
N MET A 12 -3.31 6.00 22.85
CA MET A 12 -2.61 4.80 22.37
C MET A 12 -1.54 4.34 23.37
N ARG A 13 -1.38 3.04 23.45
CA ARG A 13 -0.32 2.38 24.20
C ARG A 13 0.68 1.75 23.27
N VAL A 14 1.92 1.62 23.72
CA VAL A 14 3.04 1.06 22.96
C VAL A 14 3.62 -0.11 23.70
N LEU A 15 3.84 -1.23 23.02
CA LEU A 15 4.49 -2.42 23.59
C LEU A 15 5.90 -2.09 24.04
N VAL A 16 6.27 -2.57 25.24
CA VAL A 16 7.65 -2.50 25.73
C VAL A 16 8.56 -3.42 24.90
N ASP A 17 8.04 -4.59 24.53
CA ASP A 17 8.65 -5.49 23.55
C ASP A 17 7.62 -5.77 22.43
N PRO A 18 7.91 -5.46 21.17
CA PRO A 18 7.00 -5.70 20.04
C PRO A 18 6.54 -7.15 19.85
N ALA A 19 7.26 -8.12 20.40
CA ALA A 19 6.91 -9.54 20.40
C ALA A 19 6.39 -10.04 21.76
N GLY A 20 6.32 -9.16 22.75
CA GLY A 20 5.95 -9.48 24.12
C GLY A 20 4.45 -9.54 24.40
N ALA A 21 4.10 -9.63 25.69
CA ALA A 21 2.71 -9.68 26.15
C ALA A 21 1.99 -8.34 25.85
N LEU A 22 0.71 -8.43 25.45
CA LEU A 22 -0.08 -7.26 25.00
C LEU A 22 -0.40 -6.26 26.11
N ASP A 23 -0.38 -6.68 27.36
CA ASP A 23 -0.60 -5.86 28.55
C ASP A 23 0.67 -5.15 29.04
N ASN A 24 1.85 -5.60 28.61
CA ASN A 24 3.12 -4.97 28.94
C ASN A 24 3.39 -3.76 28.04
N THR A 25 2.78 -2.65 28.37
CA THR A 25 2.79 -1.44 27.53
C THR A 25 3.11 -0.18 28.32
N VAL A 26 3.56 0.84 27.62
CA VAL A 26 3.73 2.22 28.10
C VAL A 26 2.82 3.15 27.30
N PRO A 27 2.48 4.34 27.80
CA PRO A 27 1.77 5.35 26.99
C PRO A 27 2.54 5.73 25.73
N ALA A 28 1.84 6.08 24.65
CA ALA A 28 2.45 6.74 23.53
C ALA A 28 2.92 8.15 23.95
N GLU A 29 4.18 8.48 23.63
CA GLU A 29 4.80 9.77 23.98
C GLU A 29 4.22 10.94 23.19
N ARG A 30 3.59 10.66 22.06
CA ARG A 30 2.99 11.63 21.16
C ARG A 30 1.83 11.05 20.39
N PRO A 31 0.87 11.87 19.94
CA PRO A 31 -0.23 11.39 19.11
C PRO A 31 0.27 10.91 17.74
N ILE A 32 -0.45 9.95 17.18
CA ILE A 32 -0.29 9.58 15.76
C ILE A 32 -0.76 10.75 14.88
N THR A 33 -0.06 10.98 13.77
CA THR A 33 -0.43 11.99 12.76
C THR A 33 -0.70 11.34 11.41
N ILE A 34 -1.43 12.05 10.53
CA ILE A 34 -1.67 11.60 9.15
C ILE A 34 -0.35 11.40 8.39
N ARG A 35 0.64 12.29 8.60
CA ARG A 35 1.98 12.13 8.02
C ARG A 35 2.62 10.80 8.41
N GLN A 36 2.52 10.40 9.67
CA GLN A 36 3.07 9.13 10.15
C GLN A 36 2.35 7.90 9.56
N LEU A 37 1.04 8.00 9.29
CA LEU A 37 0.33 6.95 8.55
C LEU A 37 0.84 6.84 7.12
N LEU A 38 0.96 7.96 6.40
CA LEU A 38 1.47 8.03 5.03
C LEU A 38 2.89 7.47 4.89
N THR A 39 3.70 7.54 5.94
CA THR A 39 5.12 7.15 5.93
C THR A 39 5.43 5.85 6.68
N HIS A 40 4.43 5.10 7.14
CA HIS A 40 4.63 3.89 7.97
C HIS A 40 5.47 4.11 9.24
N THR A 41 5.34 5.28 9.86
CA THR A 41 6.06 5.66 11.08
C THR A 41 5.14 5.89 12.28
N ALA A 42 3.87 5.48 12.17
CA ALA A 42 2.87 5.57 13.23
C ALA A 42 3.09 4.56 14.37
N GLY A 43 3.94 3.55 14.17
CA GLY A 43 4.16 2.47 15.13
C GLY A 43 3.14 1.33 15.05
N LEU A 44 2.22 1.35 14.09
CA LEU A 44 1.25 0.27 13.86
C LEU A 44 1.93 -1.03 13.40
N GLY A 45 1.32 -2.16 13.70
CA GLY A 45 1.71 -3.46 13.18
C GLY A 45 1.10 -3.80 11.81
N TYR A 46 1.34 -5.02 11.36
CA TYR A 46 0.75 -5.62 10.18
C TYR A 46 0.84 -7.14 10.27
N GLN A 47 -0.10 -7.88 9.69
CA GLN A 47 -0.08 -9.34 9.75
C GLN A 47 1.23 -9.98 9.23
N ILE A 48 1.85 -9.38 8.23
CA ILE A 48 3.11 -9.87 7.63
C ILE A 48 4.37 -9.39 8.36
N ILE A 49 4.23 -8.48 9.33
CA ILE A 49 5.35 -7.90 10.08
C ILE A 49 5.30 -8.28 11.55
N SER A 50 4.11 -8.23 12.16
CA SER A 50 3.91 -8.52 13.59
C SER A 50 4.21 -9.98 13.91
N LYS A 51 4.60 -10.22 15.15
CA LYS A 51 4.93 -11.57 15.68
C LYS A 51 4.25 -11.79 17.02
N GLY A 52 4.26 -13.05 17.47
CA GLY A 52 3.80 -13.41 18.82
C GLY A 52 2.36 -13.00 19.14
N PRO A 53 2.11 -12.50 20.37
CA PRO A 53 0.76 -12.15 20.81
C PRO A 53 0.08 -11.08 19.96
N LEU A 54 0.83 -10.09 19.44
CA LEU A 54 0.26 -9.04 18.59
C LEU A 54 -0.26 -9.60 17.26
N LEU A 55 0.48 -10.49 16.60
CA LEU A 55 -0.01 -11.17 15.39
C LEU A 55 -1.29 -11.98 15.66
N ALA A 56 -1.31 -12.72 16.77
CA ALA A 56 -2.50 -13.46 17.19
C ALA A 56 -3.71 -12.53 17.39
N ALA A 57 -3.50 -11.37 18.03
CA ALA A 57 -4.54 -10.37 18.24
C ALA A 57 -5.03 -9.75 16.93
N TYR A 58 -4.15 -9.45 15.98
CA TYR A 58 -4.54 -8.99 14.63
C TYR A 58 -5.46 -10.01 13.94
N ASN A 59 -5.08 -11.29 13.96
CA ASN A 59 -5.88 -12.37 13.38
C ASN A 59 -7.24 -12.54 14.07
N GLN A 60 -7.27 -12.55 15.41
CA GLN A 60 -8.50 -12.67 16.21
C GLN A 60 -9.47 -11.51 15.99
N ASN A 61 -8.95 -10.31 15.71
CA ASN A 61 -9.74 -9.12 15.45
C ASN A 61 -10.09 -8.94 13.96
N GLY A 62 -9.67 -9.85 13.07
CA GLY A 62 -9.95 -9.77 11.66
C GLY A 62 -9.26 -8.59 10.96
N LEU A 63 -8.09 -8.17 11.47
CA LEU A 63 -7.33 -7.05 10.93
C LEU A 63 -6.49 -7.49 9.73
N VAL A 64 -7.16 -7.96 8.68
CA VAL A 64 -6.52 -8.37 7.43
C VAL A 64 -6.23 -7.14 6.58
N GLY A 65 -5.06 -7.12 5.94
CA GLY A 65 -4.62 -6.05 5.04
C GLY A 65 -4.71 -6.49 3.58
N GLY A 66 -5.89 -6.44 3.03
CA GLY A 66 -6.13 -6.83 1.64
C GLY A 66 -6.46 -8.32 1.45
N ARG A 67 -7.08 -8.60 0.33
CA ARG A 67 -7.50 -9.95 -0.08
C ARG A 67 -6.46 -10.55 -1.02
N VAL A 68 -6.19 -11.85 -0.88
CA VAL A 68 -5.21 -12.53 -1.72
C VAL A 68 -5.84 -13.72 -2.46
N SER A 69 -6.73 -14.48 -1.81
CA SER A 69 -7.28 -15.72 -2.35
C SER A 69 -8.52 -16.16 -1.58
N LYS A 70 -9.44 -16.84 -2.26
CA LYS A 70 -10.50 -17.65 -1.63
C LYS A 70 -10.00 -19.00 -1.15
N LEU A 71 -8.87 -19.45 -1.69
CA LEU A 71 -8.28 -20.73 -1.32
C LEU A 71 -7.45 -20.59 -0.04
N PRO A 72 -7.41 -21.64 0.79
CA PRO A 72 -6.52 -21.67 1.94
C PRO A 72 -5.05 -21.50 1.49
N ILE A 73 -4.34 -20.57 2.13
CA ILE A 73 -2.92 -20.33 1.84
C ILE A 73 -2.09 -21.14 2.84
N PRO A 74 -1.21 -22.04 2.38
CA PRO A 74 -0.38 -22.84 3.27
C PRO A 74 0.45 -21.96 4.23
N GLY A 75 0.39 -22.25 5.53
CA GLY A 75 1.11 -21.49 6.56
C GLY A 75 0.41 -20.23 7.05
N PHE A 76 -0.74 -19.87 6.50
CA PHE A 76 -1.54 -18.75 6.98
C PHE A 76 -2.85 -19.24 7.59
N PRO A 77 -3.22 -18.75 8.80
CA PRO A 77 -4.50 -19.11 9.39
C PRO A 77 -5.66 -18.52 8.59
N ALA A 78 -6.79 -19.22 8.58
CA ALA A 78 -8.04 -18.63 8.12
C ALA A 78 -8.46 -17.54 9.11
N VAL A 79 -8.67 -16.33 8.61
CA VAL A 79 -9.09 -15.18 9.41
C VAL A 79 -10.41 -14.66 8.85
N THR A 80 -11.40 -14.49 9.73
CA THR A 80 -12.64 -13.78 9.35
C THR A 80 -12.37 -12.28 9.42
N PRO A 81 -12.45 -11.54 8.30
CA PRO A 81 -12.21 -10.10 8.29
C PRO A 81 -13.20 -9.34 9.18
N ALA A 82 -12.81 -8.15 9.63
CA ALA A 82 -13.73 -7.22 10.25
C ALA A 82 -14.80 -6.77 9.24
N PRO A 83 -16.05 -6.48 9.67
CA PRO A 83 -17.11 -6.05 8.77
C PRO A 83 -16.99 -4.56 8.40
N GLY A 84 -16.15 -4.24 7.43
CA GLY A 84 -15.93 -2.88 6.95
C GLY A 84 -14.79 -2.13 7.65
N LEU A 85 -14.41 -0.98 7.06
CA LEU A 85 -13.28 -0.15 7.53
C LEU A 85 -13.53 0.47 8.91
N GLU A 86 -14.75 0.81 9.25
CA GLU A 86 -15.08 1.37 10.57
C GLU A 86 -14.78 0.37 11.67
N ALA A 87 -15.41 -0.81 11.63
CA ALA A 87 -15.17 -1.86 12.62
C ALA A 87 -13.70 -2.32 12.62
N TRP A 88 -13.05 -2.33 11.47
CA TRP A 88 -11.63 -2.63 11.34
C TRP A 88 -10.77 -1.61 12.09
N ALA A 89 -11.02 -0.31 11.89
CA ALA A 89 -10.29 0.77 12.54
C ALA A 89 -10.53 0.78 14.06
N ASP A 90 -11.76 0.58 14.50
CA ASP A 90 -12.13 0.54 15.92
C ASP A 90 -11.43 -0.62 16.64
N ARG A 91 -11.40 -1.81 16.04
CA ARG A 91 -10.67 -2.95 16.58
C ARG A 91 -9.16 -2.72 16.61
N LEU A 92 -8.60 -2.06 15.60
CA LEU A 92 -7.18 -1.69 15.56
C LEU A 92 -6.83 -0.72 16.69
N ALA A 93 -7.68 0.26 16.97
CA ALA A 93 -7.48 1.23 18.06
C ALA A 93 -7.44 0.58 19.45
N GLY A 94 -8.04 -0.60 19.60
CA GLY A 94 -7.98 -1.41 20.85
C GLY A 94 -6.66 -2.16 21.06
N LEU A 95 -5.73 -2.14 20.09
CA LEU A 95 -4.46 -2.85 20.17
C LEU A 95 -3.28 -1.90 20.36
N PRO A 96 -2.22 -2.34 21.07
CA PRO A 96 -1.04 -1.50 21.27
C PRO A 96 -0.23 -1.34 19.97
N LEU A 97 0.48 -0.22 19.88
CA LEU A 97 1.49 0.02 18.86
C LEU A 97 2.74 -0.84 19.10
N MET A 98 3.46 -1.19 18.05
CA MET A 98 4.75 -1.87 18.12
C MET A 98 5.88 -0.93 18.55
N TYR A 99 5.80 0.34 18.12
CA TYR A 99 6.85 1.34 18.35
C TYR A 99 6.23 2.70 18.69
N GLN A 100 7.00 3.55 19.36
CA GLN A 100 6.60 4.95 19.58
C GLN A 100 6.42 5.67 18.23
N PRO A 101 5.36 6.46 18.05
CA PRO A 101 5.14 7.21 16.83
C PRO A 101 6.35 8.11 16.48
N ALA A 102 6.75 8.14 15.22
CA ALA A 102 7.91 8.87 14.67
C ALA A 102 9.28 8.43 15.19
N THR A 103 9.44 7.18 15.65
CA THR A 103 10.77 6.66 16.08
C THR A 103 11.36 5.66 15.13
N LYS A 104 10.53 4.83 14.48
CA LYS A 104 10.98 3.76 13.59
C LYS A 104 10.10 3.65 12.37
N TRP A 105 10.72 3.40 11.21
CA TRP A 105 9.98 2.95 10.03
C TRP A 105 9.66 1.46 10.17
N SER A 106 8.38 1.11 10.06
CA SER A 106 7.91 -0.26 10.07
C SER A 106 6.72 -0.38 9.14
N TYR A 107 6.86 -1.18 8.08
CA TYR A 107 5.74 -1.44 7.17
C TYR A 107 4.51 -1.89 7.96
N SER A 108 3.36 -1.32 7.68
CA SER A 108 2.21 -1.44 8.58
C SER A 108 0.88 -1.30 7.85
N CYS A 109 -0.21 -1.59 8.54
CA CYS A 109 -1.58 -1.36 8.08
C CYS A 109 -1.98 0.14 8.05
N SER A 110 -1.02 1.05 8.09
CA SER A 110 -1.28 2.50 8.11
C SER A 110 -2.05 2.99 6.89
N ILE A 111 -1.76 2.44 5.70
CA ILE A 111 -2.44 2.85 4.46
C ILE A 111 -3.89 2.32 4.44
N ASP A 112 -4.15 1.17 5.05
CA ASP A 112 -5.51 0.66 5.24
C ASP A 112 -6.32 1.58 6.16
N LEU A 113 -5.71 2.03 7.27
CA LEU A 113 -6.34 3.00 8.19
C LEU A 113 -6.61 4.36 7.53
N LEU A 114 -5.77 4.80 6.58
CA LEU A 114 -6.04 6.00 5.79
C LEU A 114 -7.30 5.87 4.93
N GLY A 115 -7.70 4.67 4.51
CA GLY A 115 -9.00 4.42 3.89
C GLY A 115 -10.15 4.90 4.79
N ARG A 116 -10.13 4.54 6.08
CA ARG A 116 -11.15 5.03 7.06
C ARG A 116 -11.06 6.53 7.30
N VAL A 117 -9.85 7.08 7.38
CA VAL A 117 -9.69 8.55 7.47
C VAL A 117 -10.37 9.25 6.30
N ILE A 118 -10.18 8.74 5.08
CA ILE A 118 -10.82 9.29 3.88
C ILE A 118 -12.35 9.22 3.98
N GLU A 119 -12.92 8.11 4.44
CA GLU A 119 -14.37 7.99 4.63
C GLU A 119 -14.90 9.05 5.58
N VAL A 120 -14.27 9.23 6.73
CA VAL A 120 -14.71 10.19 7.75
C VAL A 120 -14.63 11.62 7.25
N VAL A 121 -13.51 12.02 6.61
CA VAL A 121 -13.33 13.42 6.18
C VAL A 121 -14.09 13.76 4.90
N SER A 122 -14.39 12.77 4.05
CA SER A 122 -15.11 13.00 2.79
C SER A 122 -16.62 12.78 2.91
N GLY A 123 -17.06 12.01 3.91
CA GLY A 123 -18.44 11.52 4.01
C GLY A 123 -18.80 10.52 2.93
N MET A 124 -17.82 9.92 2.24
CA MET A 124 -18.02 8.95 1.16
C MET A 124 -17.42 7.60 1.55
N GLU A 125 -18.02 6.49 1.09
CA GLU A 125 -17.39 5.18 1.10
C GLU A 125 -16.04 5.24 0.36
N PHE A 126 -15.02 4.51 0.84
CA PHE A 126 -13.65 4.62 0.31
C PHE A 126 -13.56 4.29 -1.18
N GLU A 127 -14.20 3.23 -1.65
CA GLU A 127 -14.24 2.88 -3.08
C GLU A 127 -14.91 3.97 -3.92
N ALA A 128 -16.05 4.50 -3.45
CA ALA A 128 -16.77 5.58 -4.12
C ALA A 128 -15.92 6.85 -4.23
N PHE A 129 -15.15 7.16 -3.16
CA PHE A 129 -14.21 8.28 -3.17
C PHE A 129 -13.11 8.09 -4.23
N LEU A 130 -12.45 6.92 -4.25
CA LEU A 130 -11.40 6.63 -5.22
C LEU A 130 -11.93 6.71 -6.66
N LYS A 131 -13.11 6.14 -6.90
CA LYS A 131 -13.77 6.18 -8.21
C LYS A 131 -14.01 7.62 -8.66
N ALA A 132 -14.71 8.41 -7.85
CA ALA A 132 -15.11 9.76 -8.22
C ALA A 132 -13.94 10.75 -8.28
N ARG A 133 -12.92 10.57 -7.42
CA ARG A 133 -11.83 11.55 -7.27
C ARG A 133 -10.56 11.19 -8.02
N ILE A 134 -10.36 9.93 -8.36
CA ILE A 134 -9.13 9.44 -9.01
C ILE A 134 -9.46 8.71 -10.32
N PHE A 135 -10.26 7.62 -10.27
CA PHE A 135 -10.39 6.74 -11.43
C PHE A 135 -11.11 7.43 -12.60
N GLU A 136 -12.28 8.01 -12.37
CA GLU A 136 -13.04 8.71 -13.41
C GLU A 136 -12.29 9.92 -13.98
N PRO A 137 -11.76 10.86 -13.17
CA PRO A 137 -10.99 11.99 -13.69
C PRO A 137 -9.71 11.59 -14.44
N CYS A 138 -9.06 10.49 -14.04
CA CYS A 138 -7.92 9.95 -14.75
C CYS A 138 -8.32 9.11 -15.97
N GLY A 139 -9.60 8.73 -16.12
CA GLY A 139 -10.09 7.81 -17.14
C GLY A 139 -9.59 6.37 -16.95
N MET A 140 -9.46 5.92 -15.70
CA MET A 140 -9.06 4.57 -15.31
C MET A 140 -10.32 3.68 -15.28
N THR A 141 -10.68 3.12 -16.44
CA THR A 141 -11.94 2.39 -16.64
C THR A 141 -11.84 0.89 -16.32
N SER A 142 -10.67 0.40 -16.00
CA SER A 142 -10.37 -1.00 -15.66
C SER A 142 -9.67 -1.10 -14.29
N THR A 143 -10.09 -0.27 -13.32
CA THR A 143 -9.55 -0.24 -11.96
C THR A 143 -10.70 -0.35 -10.95
N TYR A 144 -10.63 -1.35 -10.06
CA TYR A 144 -11.75 -1.76 -9.22
C TYR A 144 -11.28 -2.26 -7.85
N MET A 145 -12.10 -2.07 -6.82
CA MET A 145 -12.06 -2.85 -5.58
C MET A 145 -12.80 -4.19 -5.76
N GLN A 146 -13.95 -4.15 -6.45
CA GLN A 146 -14.67 -5.34 -6.91
C GLN A 146 -14.76 -5.31 -8.43
N VAL A 147 -14.23 -6.35 -9.09
CA VAL A 147 -14.26 -6.47 -10.54
C VAL A 147 -15.68 -6.81 -11.01
N PRO A 148 -16.29 -6.03 -11.92
CA PRO A 148 -17.61 -6.34 -12.47
C PRO A 148 -17.58 -7.68 -13.20
N GLN A 149 -18.67 -8.43 -13.14
CA GLN A 149 -18.80 -9.74 -13.82
C GLN A 149 -18.53 -9.65 -15.33
N SER A 150 -18.86 -8.52 -15.96
CA SER A 150 -18.56 -8.25 -17.38
C SER A 150 -17.07 -8.21 -17.70
N GLU A 151 -16.20 -7.95 -16.70
CA GLU A 151 -14.76 -7.83 -16.84
C GLU A 151 -14.02 -9.09 -16.33
N ALA A 152 -14.75 -10.07 -15.78
CA ALA A 152 -14.15 -11.27 -15.16
C ALA A 152 -13.23 -12.05 -16.10
N ALA A 153 -13.57 -12.12 -17.40
CA ALA A 153 -12.75 -12.81 -18.42
C ALA A 153 -11.38 -12.15 -18.68
N ARG A 154 -11.16 -10.93 -18.18
CA ARG A 154 -9.88 -10.19 -18.28
C ARG A 154 -8.99 -10.37 -17.06
N LEU A 155 -9.51 -10.96 -15.98
CA LEU A 155 -8.69 -11.26 -14.80
C LEU A 155 -7.66 -12.34 -15.14
N THR A 156 -6.42 -12.07 -14.77
CA THR A 156 -5.34 -13.05 -14.83
C THR A 156 -5.32 -13.90 -13.57
N ASP A 157 -4.79 -15.10 -13.67
CA ASP A 157 -4.49 -15.91 -12.49
C ASP A 157 -3.35 -15.28 -11.69
N ASN A 158 -3.42 -15.33 -10.37
CA ASN A 158 -2.29 -15.05 -9.48
C ASN A 158 -1.71 -16.39 -9.00
N TYR A 159 -0.40 -16.53 -9.05
CA TYR A 159 0.31 -17.76 -8.70
C TYR A 159 1.05 -17.65 -7.38
N GLY A 160 0.92 -18.68 -6.54
CA GLY A 160 1.84 -18.91 -5.43
C GLY A 160 3.07 -19.66 -5.91
N ILE A 161 4.26 -19.29 -5.39
CA ILE A 161 5.52 -19.99 -5.69
C ILE A 161 6.04 -20.64 -4.40
N LEU A 162 6.11 -21.95 -4.38
CA LEU A 162 6.61 -22.71 -3.23
C LEU A 162 7.60 -23.78 -3.69
N GLY A 163 8.82 -23.75 -3.15
CA GLY A 163 9.87 -24.69 -3.53
C GLY A 163 10.20 -24.67 -5.04
N GLY A 164 10.06 -23.51 -5.69
CA GLY A 164 10.27 -23.33 -7.13
C GLY A 164 9.10 -23.77 -8.03
N ASN A 165 8.01 -24.28 -7.45
CA ASN A 165 6.83 -24.69 -8.19
C ASN A 165 5.73 -23.62 -8.11
N ALA A 166 5.11 -23.31 -9.25
CA ALA A 166 3.95 -22.42 -9.32
C ALA A 166 2.65 -23.21 -9.12
N PHE A 167 1.74 -22.65 -8.33
CA PHE A 167 0.37 -23.15 -8.17
C PHE A 167 -0.62 -21.99 -8.23
N PRO A 168 -1.85 -22.20 -8.74
CA PRO A 168 -2.87 -21.16 -8.75
C PRO A 168 -3.20 -20.72 -7.30
N LEU A 169 -2.93 -19.46 -6.98
CA LEU A 169 -3.23 -18.86 -5.68
C LEU A 169 -4.61 -18.19 -5.73
N ASP A 170 -4.88 -17.43 -6.78
CA ASP A 170 -6.19 -16.81 -7.03
C ASP A 170 -6.52 -16.93 -8.52
N PRO A 171 -7.24 -17.99 -8.95
CA PRO A 171 -7.61 -18.20 -10.35
C PRO A 171 -8.58 -17.11 -10.83
N GLY A 172 -8.27 -16.44 -11.96
CA GLY A 172 -9.04 -15.34 -12.51
C GLY A 172 -10.56 -15.58 -12.61
N PRO A 173 -11.02 -16.71 -13.18
CA PRO A 173 -12.46 -17.02 -13.28
C PRO A 173 -13.18 -17.20 -11.95
N ALA A 174 -12.45 -17.50 -10.87
CA ALA A 174 -12.96 -17.69 -9.52
C ALA A 174 -12.31 -16.73 -8.51
N SER A 175 -11.72 -15.65 -9.00
CA SER A 175 -10.95 -14.70 -8.19
C SER A 175 -11.75 -14.14 -7.03
N ILE A 176 -11.03 -13.90 -5.91
CA ILE A 176 -11.58 -13.22 -4.74
C ILE A 176 -12.02 -11.79 -5.08
N PHE A 177 -11.46 -11.18 -6.11
CA PHE A 177 -11.79 -9.82 -6.54
C PHE A 177 -13.12 -9.72 -7.30
N LEU A 178 -13.78 -10.83 -7.60
CA LEU A 178 -15.17 -10.84 -8.12
C LEU A 178 -16.21 -10.62 -7.00
N ASP A 179 -15.83 -10.86 -5.74
CA ASP A 179 -16.69 -10.63 -4.58
C ASP A 179 -16.46 -9.23 -3.99
N PRO A 180 -17.48 -8.61 -3.36
CA PRO A 180 -17.30 -7.36 -2.64
C PRO A 180 -16.27 -7.55 -1.51
N PRO A 181 -15.36 -6.58 -1.26
CA PRO A 181 -14.45 -6.67 -0.13
C PRO A 181 -15.18 -6.49 1.19
N GLU A 182 -14.91 -7.35 2.17
CA GLU A 182 -15.35 -7.12 3.54
C GLU A 182 -14.71 -5.87 4.14
N VAL A 183 -13.41 -5.67 3.85
CA VAL A 183 -12.66 -4.46 4.18
C VAL A 183 -12.04 -3.93 2.90
N PRO A 184 -12.46 -2.77 2.37
CA PRO A 184 -11.82 -2.13 1.22
C PRO A 184 -10.43 -1.58 1.63
N ALA A 185 -9.41 -2.43 1.53
CA ALA A 185 -8.07 -2.16 2.01
C ALA A 185 -7.34 -1.11 1.16
N GLY A 186 -6.81 -0.07 1.80
CA GLY A 186 -6.04 0.99 1.13
C GLY A 186 -4.63 0.54 0.71
N GLY A 187 -4.06 -0.43 1.42
CA GLY A 187 -2.72 -0.94 1.18
C GLY A 187 -2.59 -2.03 0.12
N GLY A 188 -3.71 -2.58 -0.41
CA GLY A 188 -3.60 -3.73 -1.32
C GLY A 188 -4.91 -4.25 -1.90
N GLY A 189 -5.93 -3.43 -2.02
CA GLY A 189 -7.29 -3.85 -2.40
C GLY A 189 -7.66 -3.70 -3.87
N LEU A 190 -6.81 -3.12 -4.72
CA LEU A 190 -7.17 -2.77 -6.09
C LEU A 190 -6.72 -3.82 -7.12
N VAL A 191 -7.60 -4.07 -8.09
CA VAL A 191 -7.27 -4.65 -9.39
C VAL A 191 -7.19 -3.53 -10.41
N SER A 192 -6.18 -3.56 -11.28
CA SER A 192 -5.99 -2.54 -12.30
C SER A 192 -5.38 -3.14 -13.57
N SER A 193 -5.26 -2.33 -14.61
CA SER A 193 -4.52 -2.67 -15.82
C SER A 193 -3.24 -1.79 -15.95
N PRO A 194 -2.21 -2.25 -16.67
CA PRO A 194 -1.02 -1.42 -16.95
C PRO A 194 -1.37 -0.09 -17.57
N ARG A 195 -2.37 -0.07 -18.46
CA ARG A 195 -2.85 1.14 -19.12
C ARG A 195 -3.48 2.14 -18.15
N ASP A 196 -4.32 1.67 -17.23
CA ASP A 196 -4.96 2.54 -16.23
C ASP A 196 -3.95 3.06 -15.23
N TYR A 197 -3.03 2.19 -14.79
CA TYR A 197 -2.01 2.62 -13.84
C TYR A 197 -1.03 3.63 -14.47
N ASP A 198 -0.68 3.49 -15.76
CA ASP A 198 0.06 4.53 -16.49
C ASP A 198 -0.69 5.88 -16.52
N ARG A 199 -2.02 5.88 -16.60
CA ARG A 199 -2.81 7.12 -16.51
C ARG A 199 -2.66 7.78 -15.13
N PHE A 200 -2.66 7.01 -14.06
CA PHE A 200 -2.37 7.52 -12.73
C PHE A 200 -0.95 8.13 -12.65
N LEU A 201 0.06 7.41 -13.14
CA LEU A 201 1.43 7.94 -13.18
C LEU A 201 1.58 9.16 -14.08
N ARG A 202 0.83 9.24 -15.17
CA ARG A 202 0.77 10.45 -16.02
C ARG A 202 0.19 11.64 -15.27
N MET A 203 -0.84 11.42 -14.48
CA MET A 203 -1.42 12.45 -13.62
C MET A 203 -0.38 12.94 -12.59
N LEU A 204 0.36 12.03 -11.94
CA LEU A 204 1.44 12.41 -11.03
C LEU A 204 2.53 13.21 -11.74
N LEU A 205 3.06 12.71 -12.89
CA LEU A 205 4.09 13.38 -13.68
C LEU A 205 3.62 14.75 -14.20
N GLY A 206 2.32 14.89 -14.46
CA GLY A 206 1.65 16.14 -14.80
C GLY A 206 1.33 17.02 -13.59
N TYR A 207 1.93 16.75 -12.44
CA TYR A 207 1.69 17.47 -11.18
C TYR A 207 0.20 17.65 -10.86
N GLY A 208 -0.52 16.54 -10.91
CA GLY A 208 -1.95 16.46 -10.59
C GLY A 208 -2.89 16.76 -11.76
N THR A 209 -2.38 16.83 -12.99
CA THR A 209 -3.18 17.09 -14.20
C THR A 209 -2.97 16.00 -15.25
N ILE A 210 -4.04 15.55 -15.88
CA ILE A 210 -4.02 14.62 -17.00
C ILE A 210 -5.05 15.05 -18.05
N GLY A 211 -4.63 15.17 -19.33
CA GLY A 211 -5.55 15.52 -20.42
C GLY A 211 -6.32 16.84 -20.22
N GLY A 212 -5.72 17.81 -19.52
CA GLY A 212 -6.37 19.07 -19.16
C GLY A 212 -7.26 19.02 -17.90
N VAL A 213 -7.49 17.84 -17.32
CA VAL A 213 -8.28 17.67 -16.11
C VAL A 213 -7.39 17.77 -14.86
N ARG A 214 -7.74 18.66 -13.93
CA ARG A 214 -7.11 18.76 -12.61
C ARG A 214 -7.71 17.72 -11.66
N VAL A 215 -6.92 16.71 -11.28
CA VAL A 215 -7.31 15.63 -10.36
C VAL A 215 -6.95 15.97 -8.92
N MET A 216 -5.73 16.49 -8.71
CA MET A 216 -5.26 17.00 -7.41
C MET A 216 -4.41 18.24 -7.59
N SER A 217 -4.16 18.98 -6.51
CA SER A 217 -3.33 20.17 -6.58
C SER A 217 -1.88 19.82 -6.89
N GLU A 218 -1.17 20.73 -7.54
CA GLU A 218 0.27 20.58 -7.80
C GLU A 218 1.04 20.43 -6.49
N GLU A 219 0.67 21.21 -5.48
CA GLU A 219 1.27 21.14 -4.15
C GLU A 219 1.09 19.75 -3.51
N ALA A 220 -0.11 19.15 -3.59
CA ALA A 220 -0.36 17.82 -3.05
C ALA A 220 0.53 16.75 -3.72
N VAL A 221 0.74 16.85 -5.03
CA VAL A 221 1.65 15.93 -5.73
C VAL A 221 3.10 16.16 -5.28
N ARG A 222 3.57 17.41 -5.27
CA ARG A 222 4.95 17.74 -4.87
C ARG A 222 5.24 17.28 -3.43
N VAL A 223 4.34 17.59 -2.51
CA VAL A 223 4.47 17.15 -1.12
C VAL A 223 4.35 15.63 -1.01
N GLY A 224 3.34 15.02 -1.62
CA GLY A 224 3.10 13.58 -1.50
C GLY A 224 4.19 12.70 -2.12
N THR A 225 4.89 13.19 -3.13
CA THR A 225 6.00 12.45 -3.77
C THR A 225 7.39 12.80 -3.24
N SER A 226 7.48 13.78 -2.32
CA SER A 226 8.72 14.10 -1.59
C SER A 226 8.95 13.17 -0.40
N ASP A 227 10.13 13.25 0.19
CA ASP A 227 10.38 12.58 1.48
C ASP A 227 9.63 13.30 2.61
N LEU A 228 8.71 12.58 3.22
CA LEU A 228 7.88 13.04 4.33
C LEU A 228 8.29 12.45 5.67
N MET A 229 9.32 11.59 5.70
CA MET A 229 9.72 10.93 6.94
C MET A 229 10.23 11.97 7.96
N PRO A 230 9.85 11.83 9.24
CA PRO A 230 10.48 12.60 10.30
C PRO A 230 11.98 12.28 10.38
N ALA A 231 12.83 13.30 10.56
CA ALA A 231 14.28 13.13 10.64
C ALA A 231 14.75 12.25 11.81
N THR A 232 13.87 11.99 12.78
CA THR A 232 14.16 11.15 13.96
C THR A 232 13.90 9.65 13.72
N VAL A 233 13.39 9.29 12.55
CA VAL A 233 12.99 7.90 12.27
C VAL A 233 14.21 7.04 11.96
N ASP A 234 14.32 5.94 12.69
CA ASP A 234 15.29 4.88 12.40
C ASP A 234 14.75 3.97 11.27
N THR A 235 15.50 3.85 10.18
CA THR A 235 15.20 2.97 9.04
C THR A 235 16.10 1.74 9.00
N LYS A 236 17.06 1.60 9.94
CA LYS A 236 18.06 0.54 9.94
C LYS A 236 17.42 -0.86 9.96
N GLY A 237 17.93 -1.73 9.09
CA GLY A 237 17.44 -3.11 8.96
C GLY A 237 16.04 -3.23 8.34
N SER A 238 15.46 -2.15 7.81
CA SER A 238 14.18 -2.15 7.11
C SER A 238 14.37 -2.20 5.59
N TRP A 239 13.27 -2.43 4.87
CA TRP A 239 13.25 -2.37 3.39
C TRP A 239 13.55 -0.96 2.83
N LEU A 240 13.59 0.03 3.71
CA LEU A 240 13.76 1.44 3.36
C LEU A 240 15.09 2.02 3.86
N GLU A 241 16.01 1.19 4.33
CA GLU A 241 17.28 1.67 4.90
C GLU A 241 17.99 2.62 3.94
N GLY A 242 18.31 3.82 4.44
CA GLY A 242 18.99 4.87 3.66
C GLY A 242 18.14 5.56 2.58
N GLN A 243 16.83 5.36 2.58
CA GLN A 243 15.92 5.94 1.58
C GLN A 243 14.80 6.74 2.24
N GLY A 244 14.23 7.69 1.48
CA GLY A 244 13.07 8.47 1.88
C GLY A 244 11.73 7.77 1.58
N HIS A 245 10.67 8.25 2.21
CA HIS A 245 9.30 7.78 2.00
C HIS A 245 8.32 8.95 1.93
N GLY A 246 7.56 9.00 0.85
CA GLY A 246 6.49 9.98 0.65
C GLY A 246 5.12 9.44 1.09
N ALA A 247 4.08 9.91 0.45
CA ALA A 247 2.71 9.49 0.74
C ALA A 247 2.42 8.08 0.20
N GLY A 248 2.72 7.05 0.99
CA GLY A 248 2.47 5.65 0.64
C GLY A 248 3.45 5.06 -0.37
N GLY A 249 4.60 5.68 -0.60
CA GLY A 249 5.61 5.18 -1.53
C GLY A 249 7.02 5.66 -1.21
N ARG A 250 8.00 4.94 -1.74
CA ARG A 250 9.42 5.28 -1.64
C ARG A 250 9.72 6.55 -2.43
N SER A 251 10.49 7.46 -1.84
CA SER A 251 10.95 8.70 -2.46
C SER A 251 12.48 8.74 -2.43
N VAL A 252 13.11 8.68 -3.62
CA VAL A 252 14.58 8.68 -3.75
C VAL A 252 14.97 9.64 -4.86
N GLY A 253 15.65 10.71 -4.53
CA GLY A 253 15.98 11.77 -5.49
C GLY A 253 14.71 12.39 -6.08
N GLN A 254 14.51 12.23 -7.39
CA GLN A 254 13.31 12.69 -8.10
C GLN A 254 12.35 11.54 -8.47
N THR A 255 12.61 10.34 -7.97
CA THR A 255 11.79 9.15 -8.25
C THR A 255 10.86 8.87 -7.07
N PHE A 256 9.57 8.63 -7.38
CA PHE A 256 8.56 8.18 -6.43
C PHE A 256 7.88 6.93 -6.96
N GLY A 257 7.71 5.91 -6.12
CA GLY A 257 7.06 4.66 -6.53
C GLY A 257 7.01 3.61 -5.43
N TRP A 258 6.37 2.47 -5.74
CA TRP A 258 6.29 1.32 -4.85
C TRP A 258 6.16 0.01 -5.62
N GLY A 259 6.44 -1.09 -4.93
CA GLY A 259 6.22 -2.45 -5.42
C GLY A 259 5.03 -3.13 -4.76
N GLY A 260 4.32 -4.00 -5.47
CA GLY A 260 3.22 -4.80 -4.93
C GLY A 260 3.62 -6.23 -4.61
N ALA A 261 2.88 -6.90 -3.73
CA ALA A 261 3.17 -8.26 -3.28
C ALA A 261 3.17 -9.31 -4.41
N ALA A 262 2.36 -9.08 -5.46
CA ALA A 262 2.28 -9.96 -6.63
C ALA A 262 3.36 -9.67 -7.71
N GLY A 263 4.51 -9.13 -7.32
CA GLY A 263 5.64 -8.85 -8.22
C GLY A 263 5.51 -7.55 -9.01
N THR A 264 4.43 -6.79 -8.84
CA THR A 264 4.22 -5.53 -9.55
C THR A 264 5.19 -4.44 -9.09
N LEU A 265 5.48 -3.47 -9.99
CA LEU A 265 6.27 -2.30 -9.69
C LEU A 265 5.71 -1.10 -10.47
N ALA A 266 5.69 0.07 -9.83
CA ALA A 266 5.33 1.31 -10.51
C ALA A 266 6.14 2.48 -9.96
N ALA A 267 6.62 3.35 -10.87
CA ALA A 267 7.36 4.54 -10.49
C ALA A 267 7.18 5.69 -11.48
N VAL A 268 7.32 6.91 -10.96
CA VAL A 268 7.46 8.14 -11.71
C VAL A 268 8.79 8.79 -11.36
N ASP A 269 9.55 9.19 -12.39
CA ASP A 269 10.78 9.99 -12.24
C ASP A 269 10.54 11.37 -12.85
N PHE A 270 10.50 12.38 -12.00
CA PHE A 270 10.20 13.76 -12.40
C PHE A 270 11.38 14.41 -13.15
N GLY A 271 12.62 13.99 -12.86
CA GLY A 271 13.82 14.50 -13.52
C GLY A 271 13.96 13.98 -14.93
N LEU A 272 13.76 12.69 -15.11
CA LEU A 272 13.80 12.04 -16.42
C LEU A 272 12.48 12.20 -17.20
N LYS A 273 11.42 12.68 -16.55
CA LYS A 273 10.04 12.70 -17.08
C LYS A 273 9.60 11.31 -17.54
N LEU A 274 9.96 10.31 -16.75
CA LEU A 274 9.75 8.90 -17.03
C LEU A 274 8.66 8.32 -16.13
N ARG A 275 7.89 7.41 -16.68
CA ARG A 275 6.98 6.54 -15.92
C ARG A 275 7.31 5.10 -16.28
N SER A 276 7.29 4.23 -15.29
CA SER A 276 7.53 2.81 -15.48
C SER A 276 6.51 1.98 -14.70
N THR A 277 6.02 0.92 -15.33
CA THR A 277 5.14 -0.07 -14.70
C THR A 277 5.55 -1.47 -15.11
N LEU A 278 5.58 -2.36 -14.14
CA LEU A 278 5.71 -3.80 -14.33
C LEU A 278 4.49 -4.47 -13.69
N PHE A 279 3.77 -5.27 -14.45
CA PHE A 279 2.61 -6.02 -13.99
C PHE A 279 2.88 -7.52 -14.10
N THR A 280 3.02 -8.15 -12.96
CA THR A 280 3.16 -9.59 -12.80
C THR A 280 2.13 -10.10 -11.80
N GLN A 281 1.90 -11.40 -11.76
CA GLN A 281 0.93 -12.03 -10.86
C GLN A 281 1.52 -13.31 -10.26
N TYR A 282 2.47 -13.14 -9.34
CA TYR A 282 3.05 -14.24 -8.55
C TYR A 282 3.47 -13.77 -7.15
N MET A 283 3.39 -14.65 -6.18
CA MET A 283 3.72 -14.38 -4.78
C MET A 283 4.56 -15.54 -4.19
N PRO A 284 5.61 -15.27 -3.39
CA PRO A 284 6.11 -13.94 -3.03
C PRO A 284 6.87 -13.28 -4.19
N SER A 285 6.94 -11.94 -4.18
CA SER A 285 7.57 -11.15 -5.25
C SER A 285 9.06 -11.42 -5.43
N GLU A 286 9.71 -11.96 -4.42
CA GLU A 286 11.13 -12.33 -4.40
C GLU A 286 11.42 -13.69 -5.02
N ALA A 287 10.38 -14.45 -5.42
CA ALA A 287 10.55 -15.79 -6.01
C ALA A 287 11.31 -15.75 -7.35
N TYR A 288 11.22 -14.63 -8.07
CA TYR A 288 11.94 -14.42 -9.33
C TYR A 288 12.57 -13.03 -9.36
N PRO A 289 13.74 -12.83 -10.01
CA PRO A 289 14.45 -11.55 -10.07
C PRO A 289 13.87 -10.57 -11.10
N ILE A 290 12.61 -10.71 -11.49
CA ILE A 290 11.99 -9.96 -12.60
C ILE A 290 12.03 -8.45 -12.38
N ARG A 291 11.88 -7.99 -11.12
CA ARG A 291 11.97 -6.55 -10.81
C ARG A 291 13.35 -5.99 -11.08
N ASP A 292 14.39 -6.70 -10.66
CA ASP A 292 15.78 -6.26 -10.83
C ASP A 292 16.18 -6.31 -12.31
N GLU A 293 15.76 -7.35 -13.04
CA GLU A 293 15.95 -7.47 -14.47
C GLU A 293 15.25 -6.36 -15.24
N PHE A 294 14.00 -6.03 -14.86
CA PHE A 294 13.25 -4.91 -15.46
C PHE A 294 13.95 -3.57 -15.23
N LEU A 295 14.41 -3.30 -14.01
CA LEU A 295 15.13 -2.07 -13.68
C LEU A 295 16.46 -1.98 -14.44
N ALA A 296 17.22 -3.08 -14.51
CA ALA A 296 18.48 -3.13 -15.25
C ALA A 296 18.27 -2.91 -16.76
N ALA A 297 17.23 -3.50 -17.35
CA ALA A 297 16.88 -3.27 -18.75
C ALA A 297 16.51 -1.80 -19.01
N MET A 298 15.72 -1.21 -18.14
CA MET A 298 15.34 0.20 -18.23
C MET A 298 16.57 1.13 -18.12
N GLU A 299 17.51 0.86 -17.22
CA GLU A 299 18.76 1.63 -17.10
C GLU A 299 19.62 1.52 -18.36
N ALA A 300 19.75 0.33 -18.95
CA ALA A 300 20.47 0.11 -20.21
C ALA A 300 19.85 0.90 -21.36
N ASP A 301 18.53 0.90 -21.50
CA ASP A 301 17.84 1.68 -22.51
C ASP A 301 18.06 3.21 -22.34
N LEU A 302 17.98 3.69 -21.12
CA LEU A 302 18.25 5.11 -20.80
C LEU A 302 19.71 5.51 -21.12
N ALA A 303 20.68 4.65 -20.84
CA ALA A 303 22.07 4.86 -21.19
C ALA A 303 22.27 4.92 -22.71
N ALA A 304 21.66 3.98 -23.45
CA ALA A 304 21.71 3.97 -24.92
C ALA A 304 21.04 5.21 -25.55
N MET A 305 19.96 5.72 -24.97
CA MET A 305 19.32 6.96 -25.43
C MET A 305 20.19 8.21 -25.19
N ARG A 306 20.92 8.26 -24.08
CA ARG A 306 21.84 9.38 -23.76
C ARG A 306 23.03 9.41 -24.72
N SER A 307 23.64 8.26 -25.03
CA SER A 307 24.76 8.16 -25.96
C SER A 307 24.36 8.59 -27.38
N LYS A 308 23.16 8.24 -27.86
CA LYS A 308 22.63 8.68 -29.16
C LYS A 308 22.35 10.17 -29.25
N LYS A 309 22.10 10.87 -28.14
CA LYS A 309 21.90 12.33 -28.11
C LYS A 309 23.21 13.10 -28.03
N ALA A 310 24.30 12.45 -27.62
CA ALA A 310 25.64 13.06 -27.54
C ALA A 310 26.48 12.89 -28.80
N ALA A 311 26.08 12.00 -29.71
CA ALA A 311 26.66 11.79 -31.04
C ALA A 311 25.88 12.58 -32.09
#